data_ef4a8bd3c88555c77dc1f9d810133a27
#
_entry.id   ef4a8bd3c88555c77dc1f9d810133a27
#
_cell.length_a   1.000
_cell.length_b   1.000
_cell.length_c   1.000
_cell.angle_alpha   90.00
_cell.angle_beta   90.00
_cell.angle_gamma   90.00
#
_symmetry.space_group_name_H-M   'P 1'
#
loop_
_entity.id
_entity.type
_entity.pdbx_description
1 polymer ?
#
loop_
_entity_poly.entity_id
_entity_poly.type
_entity_poly.pdbx_seq_one_letter_code
_entity_poly.pdbx_strand_id
1 'polypeptide(L)'
;MLLMRRHTFTEDGPILMKSEKKVFLVVEDFEDSRFMMRRLLEMAGYQVLEASDGEQAVKIAVDARPSLILMDLSLPKLDGLAATREIRKKRVLRKIPIVAVSAHDSPQTRAEALAAGCNEYVTKPIDFDVLNSVLERYLKESPSPPSA
;
A
#
# COMPACT_ATOMS: atom_id res chain seq x y z
N MET A 1 -27.24 22.52 -6.13
CA MET A 1 -26.99 22.67 -5.93
C MET A 1 -26.81 22.29 -5.82
N LEU A 2 -26.44 21.94 -5.59
CA LEU A 2 -25.95 21.86 -5.31
C LEU A 2 -25.67 21.38 -5.14
N LEU A 3 -25.26 21.17 -5.04
CA LEU A 3 -24.66 21.05 -4.80
C LEU A 3 -24.38 20.48 -4.65
N MET A 4 -23.95 20.33 -4.52
CA MET A 4 -23.42 20.27 -4.37
C MET A 4 -23.11 19.77 -4.22
N ARG A 5 -22.77 19.56 -3.95
CA ARG A 5 -22.26 19.61 -3.80
C ARG A 5 -21.93 19.27 -3.54
N ARG A 6 -21.62 19.27 -3.38
CA ARG A 6 -21.08 19.52 -3.21
C ARG A 6 -20.69 19.36 -3.25
N HIS A 7 -20.32 19.43 -3.01
CA HIS A 7 -19.83 19.92 -3.13
C HIS A 7 -19.47 20.06 -3.39
N THR A 8 -19.09 20.19 -3.51
CA THR A 8 -18.60 20.92 -3.80
C THR A 8 -18.47 21.28 -3.96
N PHE A 9 -18.09 21.66 -3.74
CA PHE A 9 -17.82 22.55 -3.91
C PHE A 9 -17.55 22.84 -3.91
N THR A 10 -17.35 23.11 -3.87
CA THR A 10 -16.90 23.77 -3.89
C THR A 10 -16.65 24.03 -3.88
N GLU A 11 -16.34 24.27 -3.68
CA GLU A 11 -15.97 24.71 -3.68
C GLU A 11 -15.63 24.43 -3.83
N ASP A 12 -15.63 24.47 -3.68
CA ASP A 12 -15.23 24.17 -3.85
C ASP A 12 -15.17 23.50 -4.33
N GLY A 13 -15.06 23.34 -4.28
CA GLY A 13 -14.83 22.85 -4.64
C GLY A 13 -14.75 21.97 -4.77
N PRO A 14 -14.56 22.07 -4.78
CA PRO A 14 -14.37 21.24 -4.75
C PRO A 14 -14.33 20.33 -4.44
N ILE A 15 -14.39 20.23 -3.94
CA ILE A 15 -14.26 19.63 -3.55
C ILE A 15 -14.16 18.59 -3.63
N LEU A 16 -14.14 18.29 -3.50
CA LEU A 16 -14.01 17.53 -3.65
C LEU A 16 -13.46 16.80 -4.02
N MET A 17 -13.04 16.59 -4.28
CA MET A 17 -12.39 16.05 -4.67
C MET A 17 -11.47 15.69 -4.26
N LYS A 18 -11.21 16.04 -3.96
CA LYS A 18 -10.21 15.85 -3.39
C LYS A 18 -10.21 14.90 -2.48
N SER A 19 -10.80 14.76 -1.99
CA SER A 19 -10.82 13.80 -1.09
C SER A 19 -10.45 12.51 -1.58
N GLU A 20 -9.80 12.44 -2.57
CA GLU A 20 -9.35 11.24 -3.11
C GLU A 20 -8.06 10.83 -2.50
N LYS A 21 -7.92 10.89 -1.21
CA LYS A 21 -6.74 10.37 -0.55
C LYS A 21 -6.57 8.91 -0.89
N LYS A 22 -5.39 8.54 -1.29
CA LYS A 22 -5.06 7.14 -1.49
C LYS A 22 -5.02 6.43 -0.15
N VAL A 23 -5.48 5.19 -0.13
CA VAL A 23 -5.52 4.38 1.08
C VAL A 23 -4.48 3.30 0.97
N PHE A 24 -3.58 3.25 1.92
CA PHE A 24 -2.53 2.23 1.97
C PHE A 24 -2.82 1.25 3.08
N LEU A 25 -2.44 0.01 2.87
CA LEU A 25 -2.46 -0.99 3.93
C LEU A 25 -1.02 -1.24 4.33
N VAL A 26 -0.71 -1.04 5.61
CA VAL A 26 0.61 -1.32 6.16
C VAL A 26 0.50 -2.58 6.99
N VAL A 27 1.29 -3.60 6.65
CA VAL A 27 1.26 -4.88 7.34
C VAL A 27 2.60 -5.08 8.02
N GLU A 28 2.60 -5.00 9.34
CA GLU A 28 3.80 -5.04 10.16
C GLU A 28 3.39 -5.48 11.57
N ASP A 29 4.03 -6.49 12.13
CA ASP A 29 3.65 -6.99 13.44
C ASP A 29 4.26 -6.18 14.59
N PHE A 30 5.39 -5.52 14.37
CA PHE A 30 6.02 -4.73 15.41
C PHE A 30 5.32 -3.37 15.51
N GLU A 31 4.72 -3.12 16.65
CA GLU A 31 3.82 -1.97 16.80
C GLU A 31 4.53 -0.64 16.55
N ASP A 32 5.74 -0.48 17.06
CA ASP A 32 6.46 0.79 16.88
C ASP A 32 6.78 1.05 15.41
N SER A 33 7.20 0.02 14.69
CA SER A 33 7.50 0.16 13.25
C SER A 33 6.24 0.47 12.48
N ARG A 34 5.15 -0.21 12.83
CA ARG A 34 3.87 0.02 12.15
C ARG A 34 3.38 1.44 12.39
N PHE A 35 3.50 1.91 13.64
CA PHE A 35 3.10 3.27 13.99
C PHE A 35 3.92 4.30 13.22
N MET A 36 5.24 4.11 13.19
CA MET A 36 6.12 5.05 12.49
C MET A 36 5.78 5.11 11.00
N MET A 37 5.59 3.94 10.38
CA MET A 37 5.26 3.90 8.98
C MET A 37 3.93 4.60 8.70
N ARG A 38 2.94 4.36 9.55
CA ARG A 38 1.66 5.01 9.40
C ARG A 38 1.80 6.53 9.47
N ARG A 39 2.55 7.01 10.46
CA ARG A 39 2.71 8.46 10.61
C ARG A 39 3.40 9.07 9.41
N LEU A 40 4.44 8.44 8.92
CA LEU A 40 5.16 8.97 7.76
C LEU A 40 4.26 9.05 6.53
N LEU A 41 3.46 8.03 6.32
CA LEU A 41 2.55 8.02 5.17
C LEU A 41 1.42 9.02 5.34
N GLU A 42 0.90 9.16 6.55
CA GLU A 42 -0.14 10.16 6.81
C GLU A 42 0.38 11.57 6.59
N MET A 43 1.62 11.82 7.00
CA MET A 43 2.23 13.13 6.78
C MET A 43 2.42 13.42 5.30
N ALA A 44 2.56 12.39 4.50
CA ALA A 44 2.67 12.54 3.05
C ALA A 44 1.31 12.67 2.37
N GLY A 45 0.21 12.61 3.14
CA GLY A 45 -1.11 12.83 2.60
C GLY A 45 -1.93 11.59 2.35
N TYR A 46 -1.48 10.43 2.77
CA TYR A 46 -2.20 9.19 2.54
C TYR A 46 -3.01 8.78 3.76
N GLN A 47 -4.08 8.01 3.52
CA GLN A 47 -4.78 7.33 4.60
C GLN A 47 -4.14 5.97 4.79
N VAL A 48 -4.10 5.49 6.03
CA VAL A 48 -3.41 4.23 6.33
C VAL A 48 -4.31 3.31 7.12
N LEU A 49 -4.43 2.07 6.64
CA LEU A 49 -5.03 0.97 7.38
C LEU A 49 -3.89 0.09 7.87
N GLU A 50 -4.09 -0.58 8.98
CA GLU A 50 -3.02 -1.36 9.60
C GLU A 50 -3.44 -2.80 9.78
N ALA A 51 -2.48 -3.70 9.58
CA ALA A 51 -2.65 -5.12 9.90
C ALA A 51 -1.39 -5.56 10.63
N SER A 52 -1.56 -6.41 11.64
CA SER A 52 -0.42 -6.88 12.43
C SER A 52 -0.03 -8.32 12.10
N ASP A 53 -0.75 -8.99 11.22
CA ASP A 53 -0.39 -10.32 10.77
C ASP A 53 -0.96 -10.55 9.37
N GLY A 54 -0.55 -11.67 8.78
CA GLY A 54 -0.93 -11.97 7.40
C GLY A 54 -2.40 -12.25 7.20
N GLU A 55 -3.06 -12.84 8.20
CA GLU A 55 -4.49 -13.11 8.08
C GLU A 55 -5.29 -11.82 8.07
N GLN A 56 -4.94 -10.89 8.97
CA GLN A 56 -5.57 -9.58 8.96
C GLN A 56 -5.33 -8.86 7.63
N ALA A 57 -4.11 -9.00 7.11
CA ALA A 57 -3.77 -8.34 5.85
C ALA A 57 -4.68 -8.78 4.72
N VAL A 58 -4.89 -10.08 4.59
CA VAL A 58 -5.75 -10.61 3.53
C VAL A 58 -7.18 -10.09 3.71
N LYS A 59 -7.69 -10.16 4.93
CA LYS A 59 -9.05 -9.71 5.21
C LYS A 59 -9.24 -8.24 4.91
N ILE A 60 -8.33 -7.40 5.38
CA ILE A 60 -8.45 -5.97 5.17
C ILE A 60 -8.30 -5.63 3.68
N ALA A 61 -7.40 -6.32 2.99
CA ALA A 61 -7.22 -6.09 1.56
C ALA A 61 -8.52 -6.37 0.80
N VAL A 62 -9.20 -7.46 1.14
CA VAL A 62 -10.47 -7.80 0.49
C VAL A 62 -11.54 -6.75 0.79
N ASP A 63 -11.63 -6.35 2.06
CA ASP A 63 -12.69 -5.45 2.49
C ASP A 63 -12.48 -4.02 2.00
N ALA A 64 -11.25 -3.54 2.04
CA ALA A 64 -10.96 -2.14 1.77
C ALA A 64 -10.39 -1.85 0.39
N ARG A 65 -9.78 -2.84 -0.25
CA ARG A 65 -9.16 -2.70 -1.56
C ARG A 65 -8.25 -1.48 -1.63
N PRO A 66 -7.16 -1.50 -0.85
CA PRO A 66 -6.28 -0.33 -0.79
C PRO A 66 -5.60 -0.06 -2.13
N SER A 67 -5.07 1.14 -2.25
CA SER A 67 -4.33 1.54 -3.45
C SER A 67 -2.95 0.88 -3.52
N LEU A 68 -2.41 0.50 -2.37
CA LEU A 68 -1.09 -0.10 -2.30
C LEU A 68 -0.94 -0.79 -0.96
N ILE A 69 -0.17 -1.87 -0.91
CA ILE A 69 0.08 -2.63 0.31
C ILE A 69 1.58 -2.63 0.58
N LEU A 70 1.98 -2.23 1.78
CA LEU A 70 3.35 -2.42 2.27
C LEU A 70 3.33 -3.68 3.12
N MET A 71 4.03 -4.71 2.69
CA MET A 71 3.94 -6.03 3.28
C MET A 71 5.28 -6.45 3.90
N ASP A 72 5.32 -6.51 5.23
CA ASP A 72 6.46 -7.10 5.92
C ASP A 72 6.46 -8.60 5.61
N LEU A 73 7.61 -9.13 5.26
CA LEU A 73 7.70 -10.55 4.92
C LEU A 73 7.82 -11.44 6.14
N SER A 74 8.22 -10.90 7.29
CA SER A 74 8.38 -11.68 8.53
C SER A 74 7.22 -11.42 9.46
N LEU A 75 6.11 -12.11 9.26
CA LEU A 75 4.90 -11.90 10.04
C LEU A 75 4.52 -13.15 10.81
N PRO A 76 3.82 -12.99 11.95
CA PRO A 76 3.27 -14.16 12.64
C PRO A 76 2.04 -14.68 11.90
N LYS A 77 1.62 -15.87 12.27
CA LYS A 77 0.46 -16.58 11.71
C LYS A 77 0.69 -16.86 10.24
N LEU A 78 0.19 -16.01 9.37
CA LEU A 78 0.41 -16.16 7.94
C LEU A 78 1.51 -15.18 7.54
N ASP A 79 2.67 -15.67 7.11
CA ASP A 79 3.79 -14.79 6.79
C ASP A 79 3.49 -13.96 5.53
N GLY A 80 4.37 -12.98 5.27
CA GLY A 80 4.12 -12.02 4.21
C GLY A 80 4.07 -12.61 2.82
N LEU A 81 4.89 -13.63 2.54
CA LEU A 81 4.86 -14.29 1.24
C LEU A 81 3.56 -15.05 1.04
N ALA A 82 3.16 -15.80 2.08
CA ALA A 82 1.90 -16.55 1.99
C ALA A 82 0.71 -15.61 1.89
N ALA A 83 0.73 -14.51 2.65
CA ALA A 83 -0.34 -13.50 2.56
C ALA A 83 -0.41 -12.91 1.16
N THR A 84 0.74 -12.63 0.57
CA THR A 84 0.79 -12.10 -0.79
C THR A 84 0.17 -13.08 -1.78
N ARG A 85 0.50 -14.36 -1.65
CA ARG A 85 -0.09 -15.37 -2.54
C ARG A 85 -1.59 -15.43 -2.40
N GLU A 86 -2.08 -15.36 -1.15
CA GLU A 86 -3.53 -15.39 -0.92
C GLU A 86 -4.21 -14.16 -1.52
N ILE A 87 -3.61 -13.01 -1.38
CA ILE A 87 -4.15 -11.79 -1.97
C ILE A 87 -4.20 -11.92 -3.48
N ARG A 88 -3.14 -12.45 -4.09
CA ARG A 88 -3.08 -12.57 -5.56
C ARG A 88 -4.07 -13.57 -6.13
N LYS A 89 -4.58 -14.50 -5.32
CA LYS A 89 -5.62 -15.40 -5.79
C LYS A 89 -6.95 -14.70 -6.01
N LYS A 90 -7.14 -13.55 -5.39
CA LYS A 90 -8.41 -12.84 -5.49
C LYS A 90 -8.38 -11.90 -6.66
N ARG A 91 -9.28 -12.11 -7.60
CA ARG A 91 -9.29 -11.37 -8.84
C ARG A 91 -9.32 -9.86 -8.62
N VAL A 92 -10.14 -9.39 -7.68
CA VAL A 92 -10.31 -7.97 -7.44
C VAL A 92 -9.07 -7.31 -6.87
N LEU A 93 -8.10 -8.10 -6.40
CA LEU A 93 -6.89 -7.57 -5.78
C LEU A 93 -5.66 -7.71 -6.67
N ARG A 94 -5.80 -8.26 -7.87
CA ARG A 94 -4.64 -8.59 -8.70
C ARG A 94 -3.82 -7.40 -9.13
N LYS A 95 -4.42 -6.24 -9.25
CA LYS A 95 -3.71 -5.06 -9.74
C LYS A 95 -3.20 -4.17 -8.62
N ILE A 96 -3.49 -4.49 -7.37
CA ILE A 96 -3.02 -3.67 -6.27
C ILE A 96 -1.52 -3.89 -6.10
N PRO A 97 -0.71 -2.83 -6.15
CA PRO A 97 0.74 -2.99 -5.94
C PRO A 97 1.03 -3.46 -4.53
N ILE A 98 1.92 -4.43 -4.42
CA ILE A 98 2.40 -4.93 -3.13
C ILE A 98 3.89 -4.68 -3.09
N VAL A 99 4.32 -3.90 -2.11
CA VAL A 99 5.73 -3.60 -1.89
C VAL A 99 6.19 -4.42 -0.69
N ALA A 100 7.08 -5.36 -0.93
CA ALA A 100 7.63 -6.18 0.15
C ALA A 100 8.64 -5.39 0.95
N VAL A 101 8.61 -5.57 2.26
CA VAL A 101 9.56 -4.93 3.17
C VAL A 101 10.23 -6.02 3.98
N SER A 102 11.55 -6.05 4.03
CA SER A 102 12.25 -7.12 4.72
C SER A 102 13.60 -6.65 5.25
N ALA A 103 14.02 -7.27 6.35
CA ALA A 103 15.36 -7.03 6.88
C ALA A 103 16.43 -7.80 6.09
N HIS A 104 16.01 -8.73 5.26
CA HIS A 104 16.93 -9.55 4.47
C HIS A 104 17.05 -8.98 3.06
N ASP A 105 18.26 -8.93 2.55
CA ASP A 105 18.48 -8.39 1.23
C ASP A 105 19.40 -9.32 0.44
N SER A 106 18.84 -10.43 0.01
CA SER A 106 19.58 -11.36 -0.84
C SER A 106 18.81 -11.52 -2.15
N PRO A 107 19.52 -11.90 -3.23
CA PRO A 107 18.82 -12.16 -4.50
C PRO A 107 17.74 -13.20 -4.37
N GLN A 108 17.96 -14.22 -3.50
CA GLN A 108 16.97 -15.26 -3.30
C GLN A 108 15.71 -14.69 -2.65
N THR A 109 15.86 -13.87 -1.61
CA THR A 109 14.71 -13.29 -0.93
C THR A 109 13.90 -12.39 -1.88
N ARG A 110 14.61 -11.62 -2.69
CA ARG A 110 13.95 -10.76 -3.67
C ARG A 110 13.20 -11.59 -4.70
N ALA A 111 13.82 -12.67 -5.16
CA ALA A 111 13.18 -13.53 -6.15
C ALA A 111 11.93 -14.19 -5.58
N GLU A 112 11.99 -14.61 -4.32
CA GLU A 112 10.83 -15.22 -3.66
C GLU A 112 9.67 -14.24 -3.54
N ALA A 113 9.99 -12.98 -3.19
CA ALA A 113 8.96 -11.97 -3.07
C ALA A 113 8.27 -11.72 -4.41
N LEU A 114 9.06 -11.58 -5.47
CA LEU A 114 8.50 -11.35 -6.80
C LEU A 114 7.69 -12.56 -7.26
N ALA A 115 8.19 -13.77 -7.00
CA ALA A 115 7.46 -14.98 -7.38
C ALA A 115 6.14 -15.11 -6.64
N ALA A 116 6.06 -14.60 -5.41
CA ALA A 116 4.82 -14.64 -4.64
C ALA A 116 3.81 -13.61 -5.14
N GLY A 117 4.26 -12.62 -5.88
CA GLY A 117 3.37 -11.61 -6.44
C GLY A 117 3.63 -10.18 -5.99
N CYS A 118 4.74 -9.94 -5.29
CA CYS A 118 5.13 -8.59 -4.92
C CYS A 118 5.64 -7.84 -6.16
N ASN A 119 5.39 -6.55 -6.21
CA ASN A 119 5.82 -5.72 -7.32
C ASN A 119 7.19 -5.12 -7.08
N GLU A 120 7.52 -4.87 -5.81
CA GLU A 120 8.77 -4.23 -5.43
C GLU A 120 9.25 -4.78 -4.11
N TYR A 121 10.49 -4.46 -3.78
CA TYR A 121 11.15 -4.95 -2.59
C TYR A 121 11.96 -3.82 -1.97
N VAL A 122 11.72 -3.55 -0.70
CA VAL A 122 12.44 -2.50 0.04
C VAL A 122 13.05 -3.12 1.28
N THR A 123 14.30 -2.80 1.56
CA THR A 123 14.99 -3.37 2.72
C THR A 123 14.85 -2.49 3.95
N LYS A 124 14.92 -3.10 5.12
CA LYS A 124 14.93 -2.39 6.40
C LYS A 124 16.36 -2.12 6.80
N PRO A 125 16.63 -1.02 7.48
CA PRO A 125 15.71 0.05 7.84
C PRO A 125 15.28 0.80 6.59
N ILE A 126 14.03 1.23 6.58
CA ILE A 126 13.48 1.84 5.38
C ILE A 126 14.06 3.23 5.16
N ASP A 127 14.63 3.43 3.98
CA ASP A 127 15.05 4.75 3.53
C ASP A 127 13.81 5.39 2.91
N PHE A 128 13.34 6.46 3.51
CA PHE A 128 12.08 7.04 3.10
C PHE A 128 12.14 7.62 1.68
N ASP A 129 13.32 8.09 1.26
CA ASP A 129 13.45 8.59 -0.12
C ASP A 129 13.30 7.46 -1.13
N VAL A 130 13.87 6.29 -0.82
CA VAL A 130 13.72 5.12 -1.67
C VAL A 130 12.24 4.71 -1.71
N LEU A 131 11.62 4.65 -0.53
CA LEU A 131 10.20 4.27 -0.47
C LEU A 131 9.35 5.25 -1.27
N ASN A 132 9.58 6.55 -1.12
CA ASN A 132 8.84 7.55 -1.86
C ASN A 132 8.97 7.35 -3.37
N SER A 133 10.16 7.03 -3.85
CA SER A 133 10.36 6.79 -5.27
C SER A 133 9.52 5.61 -5.76
N VAL A 134 9.48 4.56 -4.95
CA VAL A 134 8.68 3.38 -5.28
C VAL A 134 7.19 3.74 -5.29
N LEU A 135 6.74 4.47 -4.26
CA LEU A 135 5.34 4.85 -4.17
C LEU A 135 4.91 5.69 -5.36
N GLU A 136 5.74 6.65 -5.74
CA GLU A 136 5.42 7.50 -6.88
C GLU A 136 5.29 6.69 -8.16
N ARG A 137 6.16 5.68 -8.33
CA ARG A 137 6.12 4.85 -9.52
C ARG A 137 4.80 4.12 -9.67
N TYR A 138 4.24 3.65 -8.57
CA TYR A 138 3.02 2.85 -8.62
C TYR A 138 1.74 3.64 -8.42
N LEU A 139 1.81 4.84 -7.90
CA LEU A 139 0.63 5.66 -7.67
C LEU A 139 0.40 6.70 -8.73
N LYS A 140 1.39 6.90 -9.57
CA LYS A 140 1.25 7.81 -10.62
C LYS A 140 0.34 7.28 -11.62
N GLU A 141 -0.53 7.11 -11.77
CA GLU A 141 -1.29 6.51 -12.59
C GLU A 141 -1.58 6.94 -13.78
N SER A 142 -1.69 6.84 -14.06
CA SER A 142 -1.96 7.05 -14.78
C SER A 142 -2.24 7.52 -15.43
N PRO A 143 -2.37 7.70 -15.93
CA PRO A 143 -2.47 8.13 -16.55
C PRO A 143 -2.47 8.63 -17.37
N SER A 144 -2.43 8.95 -17.40
CA SER A 144 -2.40 9.51 -18.07
C SER A 144 -2.07 9.60 -18.97
N PRO A 145 -2.20 9.67 -19.41
CA PRO A 145 -1.99 9.78 -20.15
C PRO A 145 -1.58 9.92 -20.97
N PRO A 146 -1.61 9.95 -21.28
CA PRO A 146 -1.20 10.20 -21.86
C PRO A 146 -0.89 10.66 -22.55
N SER A 147 -0.95 10.85 -22.44
CA SER A 147 -0.78 11.36 -22.91
C SER A 147 -0.25 11.52 -23.59
N ALA A 148 -0.27 11.48 -23.54
CA ALA A 148 0.09 11.76 -24.05
C ALA A 148 0.17 11.88 -24.56
#